data_415779558ce41a6afe38d3f5b1952fa5
#
_entry.id   415779558ce41a6afe38d3f5b1952fa5
#
_cell.length_a   1.000
_cell.length_b   1.000
_cell.length_c   1.000
_cell.angle_alpha   90.00
_cell.angle_beta   90.00
_cell.angle_gamma   90.00
#
_symmetry.space_group_name_H-M   'P 1'
#
loop_
_entity.id
_entity.type
_entity.pdbx_description
1 polymer ?
#
loop_
_entity_poly.entity_id
_entity_poly.type
_entity_poly.pdbx_seq_one_letter_code
_entity_poly.pdbx_strand_id
1 'polypeptide(L)'
;MKNLIIVFFAVLISMPSFSQNFEKEKIDDQEFTNLKVKVGADFALQLQALDHEAPVELIDLKNNFNLPTANLSITADLAPGIQLYINNYMSSRHHNEAWVEGGYLTIDKMPFLPATDNLMQYLTIKAGVMMPNYGDAHFYRSNNAGVINNPFVGNWIMDAYTTNPGLEVMYRNNGFLALVGTNNGRMNYGRGNDLGEDLVFNWKLAYDTDVTEDLRLRASLSGYHVGEGHSGSTLWDGDRAGARYYNVMQTAEAEGDNFRSGRWSPGANQTEMNSYMANIFAQFHGLEVFGIYETMKGVRSGNDQNFTQTALQAIYRLGSFYVGTRLNKVDNNDGSTVSRTNLGGGWYMTDNVIVKLDHVTQKYDGPAHGSIDGGKFNGLVLEAAISF
;
A
#
# COMPACT_ATOMS: atom_id res chain seq x y z
N MET A 1 -11.99 -35.98 26.80
CA MET A 1 -11.93 -34.50 26.62
C MET A 1 -10.52 -33.92 26.83
N LYS A 2 -9.75 -34.36 27.85
CA LYS A 2 -8.35 -33.88 28.05
C LYS A 2 -7.41 -34.15 26.87
N ASN A 3 -7.55 -35.30 26.19
CA ASN A 3 -6.71 -35.66 25.05
C ASN A 3 -7.07 -34.89 23.76
N LEU A 4 -8.33 -34.40 23.62
CA LEU A 4 -8.75 -33.59 22.49
C LEU A 4 -8.17 -32.17 22.54
N ILE A 5 -8.03 -31.61 23.76
CA ILE A 5 -7.43 -30.29 23.98
C ILE A 5 -5.91 -30.30 23.69
N ILE A 6 -5.23 -31.41 24.02
CA ILE A 6 -3.78 -31.56 23.76
C ILE A 6 -3.51 -31.71 22.26
N VAL A 7 -4.40 -32.42 21.53
CA VAL A 7 -4.28 -32.55 20.06
C VAL A 7 -4.57 -31.21 19.37
N PHE A 8 -5.51 -30.42 19.89
CA PHE A 8 -5.80 -29.07 19.36
C PHE A 8 -4.62 -28.11 19.58
N PHE A 9 -3.95 -28.19 20.75
CA PHE A 9 -2.76 -27.38 21.02
C PHE A 9 -1.52 -27.85 20.24
N ALA A 10 -1.39 -29.15 19.96
CA ALA A 10 -0.25 -29.69 19.19
C ALA A 10 -0.36 -29.38 17.68
N VAL A 11 -1.57 -29.22 17.14
CA VAL A 11 -1.80 -28.81 15.74
C VAL A 11 -1.50 -27.31 15.54
N LEU A 12 -1.52 -26.49 16.60
CA LEU A 12 -1.21 -25.06 16.55
C LEU A 12 0.31 -24.75 16.47
N ILE A 13 1.20 -25.73 16.64
CA ILE A 13 2.65 -25.49 16.77
C ILE A 13 3.43 -25.69 15.46
N SER A 14 2.80 -26.17 14.37
CA SER A 14 3.54 -26.59 13.16
C SER A 14 3.06 -26.01 11.83
N MET A 15 2.45 -24.81 11.81
CA MET A 15 2.06 -24.18 10.56
C MET A 15 3.07 -23.09 10.16
N PRO A 16 3.34 -22.92 8.84
CA PRO A 16 4.24 -21.88 8.38
C PRO A 16 3.78 -20.51 8.89
N SER A 17 4.70 -19.76 9.45
CA SER A 17 4.46 -18.40 9.90
C SER A 17 4.33 -17.50 8.65
N PHE A 18 3.13 -17.08 8.31
CA PHE A 18 2.94 -16.03 7.34
C PHE A 18 3.50 -14.73 7.93
N SER A 19 4.74 -14.41 7.61
CA SER A 19 5.37 -13.15 8.02
C SER A 19 5.16 -12.08 6.96
N GLN A 20 5.04 -10.82 7.39
CA GLN A 20 5.00 -9.69 6.47
C GLN A 20 6.30 -9.61 5.68
N ASN A 21 6.18 -9.57 4.36
CA ASN A 21 7.28 -9.30 3.44
C ASN A 21 7.28 -7.82 3.04
N PHE A 22 8.45 -7.23 3.02
CA PHE A 22 8.69 -5.86 2.57
C PHE A 22 9.30 -5.87 1.15
N GLU A 23 10.47 -5.29 0.94
CA GLU A 23 11.09 -5.28 -0.38
C GLU A 23 11.38 -6.70 -0.88
N LYS A 24 11.11 -6.94 -2.17
CA LYS A 24 11.40 -8.24 -2.81
C LYS A 24 12.89 -8.60 -2.67
N GLU A 25 13.17 -9.85 -2.47
CA GLU A 25 14.51 -10.40 -2.52
C GLU A 25 15.14 -10.19 -3.89
N LYS A 26 16.46 -10.32 -3.96
CA LYS A 26 17.17 -10.26 -5.24
C LYS A 26 16.77 -11.43 -6.13
N ILE A 27 16.81 -11.19 -7.43
CA ILE A 27 16.54 -12.20 -8.45
C ILE A 27 17.63 -13.28 -8.34
N ASP A 28 17.23 -14.54 -8.19
CA ASP A 28 18.18 -15.66 -8.23
C ASP A 28 18.68 -15.87 -9.67
N ASP A 29 19.92 -15.49 -9.92
CA ASP A 29 20.54 -15.60 -11.23
C ASP A 29 20.99 -17.03 -11.58
N GLN A 30 21.11 -17.93 -10.61
CA GLN A 30 21.45 -19.34 -10.82
C GLN A 30 20.29 -20.15 -11.42
N GLU A 31 19.06 -19.71 -11.19
CA GLU A 31 17.87 -20.33 -11.80
C GLU A 31 17.66 -19.94 -13.28
N PHE A 32 18.40 -18.95 -13.80
CA PHE A 32 18.23 -18.53 -15.18
C PHE A 32 18.87 -19.52 -16.16
N THR A 33 18.04 -20.23 -16.89
CA THR A 33 18.47 -21.13 -17.97
C THR A 33 18.09 -20.62 -19.36
N ASN A 34 16.97 -19.91 -19.46
CA ASN A 34 16.43 -19.27 -20.66
C ASN A 34 15.35 -18.26 -20.28
N LEU A 35 14.79 -17.57 -21.27
CA LEU A 35 13.62 -16.71 -21.07
C LEU A 35 12.48 -17.48 -20.39
N LYS A 36 12.07 -17.02 -19.22
CA LYS A 36 10.98 -17.61 -18.43
C LYS A 36 9.93 -16.54 -18.17
N VAL A 37 8.69 -16.84 -18.48
CA VAL A 37 7.56 -15.96 -18.26
C VAL A 37 6.64 -16.59 -17.21
N LYS A 38 6.30 -15.81 -16.17
CA LYS A 38 5.35 -16.17 -15.12
C LYS A 38 4.15 -15.23 -15.21
N VAL A 39 2.97 -15.77 -14.98
CA VAL A 39 1.73 -15.00 -14.89
C VAL A 39 1.25 -15.09 -13.45
N GLY A 40 0.87 -13.95 -12.88
CA GLY A 40 0.29 -13.85 -11.57
C GLY A 40 -1.04 -13.08 -11.60
N ALA A 41 -1.85 -13.23 -10.59
CA ALA A 41 -3.07 -12.45 -10.45
C ALA A 41 -3.37 -12.16 -8.97
N ASP A 42 -3.97 -10.98 -8.75
CA ASP A 42 -4.56 -10.58 -7.47
C ASP A 42 -6.02 -10.24 -7.69
N PHE A 43 -6.89 -10.87 -6.92
CA PHE A 43 -8.33 -10.70 -7.03
C PHE A 43 -8.95 -10.57 -5.65
N ALA A 44 -9.84 -9.60 -5.46
CA ALA A 44 -10.62 -9.46 -4.24
C ALA A 44 -12.08 -9.20 -4.57
N LEU A 45 -12.97 -9.96 -3.94
CA LEU A 45 -14.41 -9.76 -3.94
C LEU A 45 -14.84 -9.34 -2.53
N GLN A 46 -15.57 -8.25 -2.44
CA GLN A 46 -15.97 -7.61 -1.21
C GLN A 46 -17.49 -7.59 -1.08
N LEU A 47 -18.02 -7.97 0.07
CA LEU A 47 -19.40 -7.69 0.48
C LEU A 47 -19.35 -6.60 1.55
N GLN A 48 -19.89 -5.42 1.22
CA GLN A 48 -19.93 -4.27 2.10
C GLN A 48 -21.33 -4.14 2.73
N ALA A 49 -21.35 -4.01 4.06
CA ALA A 49 -22.53 -3.73 4.88
C ALA A 49 -22.18 -2.58 5.85
N LEU A 50 -22.19 -1.35 5.34
CA LEU A 50 -21.84 -0.13 6.05
C LEU A 50 -23.03 0.80 6.13
N ASP A 51 -23.12 1.52 7.27
CA ASP A 51 -23.99 2.66 7.47
C ASP A 51 -23.17 3.92 7.62
N HIS A 52 -23.75 5.09 7.26
CA HIS A 52 -23.13 6.38 7.45
C HIS A 52 -24.15 7.45 7.88
N GLU A 53 -23.68 8.45 8.59
CA GLU A 53 -24.46 9.61 8.99
C GLU A 53 -23.63 10.88 8.97
N ALA A 54 -24.25 12.00 8.66
CA ALA A 54 -23.67 13.34 8.69
C ALA A 54 -24.77 14.39 8.96
N PRO A 55 -24.41 15.66 9.26
CA PRO A 55 -25.40 16.75 9.38
C PRO A 55 -26.18 17.02 8.09
N VAL A 56 -25.73 16.55 6.95
CA VAL A 56 -26.41 16.65 5.65
C VAL A 56 -26.91 15.30 5.19
N GLU A 57 -27.85 15.31 4.25
CA GLU A 57 -28.36 14.09 3.62
C GLU A 57 -27.27 13.42 2.81
N LEU A 58 -27.08 12.13 3.05
CA LEU A 58 -26.16 11.27 2.33
C LEU A 58 -26.97 10.28 1.46
N ILE A 59 -26.29 9.70 0.46
CA ILE A 59 -26.91 8.63 -0.35
C ILE A 59 -27.21 7.40 0.51
N ASP A 60 -28.24 6.64 0.17
CA ASP A 60 -28.51 5.36 0.83
C ASP A 60 -27.42 4.33 0.51
N LEU A 61 -26.73 3.84 1.52
CA LEU A 61 -25.87 2.68 1.37
C LEU A 61 -26.69 1.40 1.44
N LYS A 62 -26.42 0.48 0.52
CA LYS A 62 -27.02 -0.86 0.51
C LYS A 62 -25.94 -1.90 0.59
N ASN A 63 -26.28 -3.05 1.18
CA ASN A 63 -25.39 -4.20 1.16
C ASN A 63 -25.16 -4.64 -0.28
N ASN A 64 -23.92 -4.63 -0.72
CA ASN A 64 -23.59 -4.96 -2.10
C ASN A 64 -22.22 -5.62 -2.24
N PHE A 65 -22.03 -6.27 -3.38
CA PHE A 65 -20.75 -6.81 -3.79
C PHE A 65 -19.97 -5.76 -4.60
N ASN A 66 -18.68 -5.64 -4.30
CA ASN A 66 -17.74 -4.79 -5.01
C ASN A 66 -16.52 -5.61 -5.44
N LEU A 67 -15.91 -5.21 -6.54
CA LEU A 67 -14.66 -5.77 -7.05
C LEU A 67 -13.52 -4.75 -6.84
N PRO A 68 -12.92 -4.68 -5.64
CA PRO A 68 -11.89 -3.68 -5.36
C PRO A 68 -10.54 -3.97 -6.02
N THR A 69 -10.25 -5.23 -6.33
CA THR A 69 -8.98 -5.64 -6.92
C THR A 69 -9.22 -6.73 -7.95
N ALA A 70 -8.70 -6.53 -9.16
CA ALA A 70 -8.59 -7.54 -10.20
C ALA A 70 -7.37 -7.20 -11.05
N ASN A 71 -6.19 -7.68 -10.63
CA ASN A 71 -4.92 -7.39 -11.24
C ASN A 71 -4.40 -8.63 -11.96
N LEU A 72 -3.79 -8.43 -13.12
CA LEU A 72 -3.06 -9.44 -13.86
C LEU A 72 -1.62 -8.99 -14.03
N SER A 73 -0.67 -9.77 -13.56
CA SER A 73 0.75 -9.47 -13.68
C SER A 73 1.48 -10.46 -14.57
N ILE A 74 2.49 -9.97 -15.26
CA ILE A 74 3.42 -10.75 -16.06
C ILE A 74 4.82 -10.43 -15.58
N THR A 75 5.58 -11.46 -15.23
CA THR A 75 6.98 -11.36 -14.87
C THR A 75 7.80 -12.14 -15.89
N ALA A 76 8.81 -11.53 -16.51
CA ALA A 76 9.68 -12.18 -17.48
C ALA A 76 11.14 -12.09 -17.04
N ASP A 77 11.79 -13.23 -16.82
CA ASP A 77 13.23 -13.35 -16.59
C ASP A 77 13.94 -13.21 -17.94
N LEU A 78 14.59 -12.06 -18.17
CA LEU A 78 15.17 -11.72 -19.48
C LEU A 78 16.63 -12.15 -19.62
N ALA A 79 17.38 -12.11 -18.52
CA ALA A 79 18.78 -12.53 -18.41
C ALA A 79 19.09 -12.82 -16.92
N PRO A 80 20.25 -13.40 -16.59
CA PRO A 80 20.66 -13.58 -15.20
C PRO A 80 20.60 -12.27 -14.42
N GLY A 81 19.74 -12.20 -13.40
CA GLY A 81 19.54 -11.00 -12.58
C GLY A 81 18.82 -9.84 -13.28
N ILE A 82 18.16 -10.06 -14.44
CA ILE A 82 17.37 -9.02 -15.14
C ILE A 82 15.95 -9.53 -15.36
N GLN A 83 14.98 -8.81 -14.80
CA GLN A 83 13.57 -9.17 -14.83
C GLN A 83 12.69 -7.97 -15.23
N LEU A 84 11.74 -8.23 -16.15
CA LEU A 84 10.65 -7.32 -16.47
C LEU A 84 9.41 -7.70 -15.66
N TYR A 85 8.74 -6.70 -15.08
CA TYR A 85 7.42 -6.85 -14.47
C TYR A 85 6.43 -5.91 -15.16
N ILE A 86 5.23 -6.40 -15.47
CA ILE A 86 4.11 -5.62 -16.00
C ILE A 86 2.88 -5.96 -15.19
N ASN A 87 2.10 -4.97 -14.82
CA ASN A 87 0.84 -5.13 -14.10
C ASN A 87 -0.30 -4.38 -14.80
N ASN A 88 -1.39 -5.10 -15.05
CA ASN A 88 -2.65 -4.56 -15.54
C ASN A 88 -3.69 -4.71 -14.45
N TYR A 89 -4.66 -3.79 -14.39
CA TYR A 89 -5.76 -3.89 -13.44
C TYR A 89 -7.11 -3.63 -14.09
N MET A 90 -8.14 -4.22 -13.46
CA MET A 90 -9.55 -3.90 -13.62
C MET A 90 -10.16 -3.63 -12.26
N SER A 91 -11.29 -2.96 -12.20
CA SER A 91 -12.08 -2.77 -10.99
C SER A 91 -13.53 -2.55 -11.35
N SER A 92 -14.45 -2.57 -10.37
CA SER A 92 -15.86 -2.25 -10.61
C SER A 92 -16.08 -0.88 -11.26
N ARG A 93 -15.18 0.06 -11.04
CA ARG A 93 -15.20 1.38 -11.68
C ARG A 93 -14.86 1.35 -13.17
N HIS A 94 -14.04 0.38 -13.60
CA HIS A 94 -13.53 0.23 -14.97
C HIS A 94 -13.71 -1.21 -15.46
N HIS A 95 -14.89 -1.80 -15.25
CA HIS A 95 -15.11 -3.24 -15.47
C HIS A 95 -15.03 -3.68 -16.93
N ASN A 96 -15.18 -2.78 -17.87
CA ASN A 96 -15.07 -3.02 -19.32
C ASN A 96 -13.74 -2.57 -19.91
N GLU A 97 -12.78 -2.16 -19.08
CA GLU A 97 -11.46 -1.71 -19.50
C GLU A 97 -10.38 -2.37 -18.66
N ALA A 98 -9.25 -2.69 -19.29
CA ALA A 98 -8.03 -3.11 -18.61
C ALA A 98 -6.98 -2.01 -18.76
N TRP A 99 -6.44 -1.56 -17.65
CA TRP A 99 -5.49 -0.45 -17.60
C TRP A 99 -4.11 -0.96 -17.21
N VAL A 100 -3.06 -0.41 -17.83
CA VAL A 100 -1.69 -0.65 -17.39
C VAL A 100 -1.46 0.15 -16.11
N GLU A 101 -1.25 -0.54 -15.00
CA GLU A 101 -0.93 0.08 -13.72
C GLU A 101 0.54 0.45 -13.60
N GLY A 102 1.42 -0.39 -14.17
CA GLY A 102 2.84 -0.16 -14.19
C GLY A 102 3.58 -1.22 -15.00
N GLY A 103 4.85 -0.96 -15.20
CA GLY A 103 5.79 -1.89 -15.80
C GLY A 103 7.21 -1.36 -15.63
N TYR A 104 8.09 -2.21 -15.11
CA TYR A 104 9.45 -1.81 -14.82
C TYR A 104 10.43 -2.97 -14.96
N LEU A 105 11.68 -2.60 -15.23
CA LEU A 105 12.82 -3.49 -15.24
C LEU A 105 13.48 -3.50 -13.86
N THR A 106 13.78 -4.69 -13.35
CA THR A 106 14.65 -4.89 -12.17
C THR A 106 15.98 -5.46 -12.63
N ILE A 107 17.08 -4.87 -12.18
CA ILE A 107 18.44 -5.27 -12.52
C ILE A 107 19.19 -5.52 -11.21
N ASP A 108 19.46 -6.77 -10.91
CA ASP A 108 20.25 -7.24 -9.76
C ASP A 108 21.65 -7.72 -10.17
N LYS A 109 21.88 -7.88 -11.47
CA LYS A 109 23.16 -8.22 -12.07
C LYS A 109 23.25 -7.62 -13.48
N MET A 110 24.45 -7.30 -13.93
CA MET A 110 24.72 -6.81 -15.28
C MET A 110 25.61 -7.80 -16.02
N PRO A 111 25.08 -8.86 -16.61
CA PRO A 111 25.89 -9.92 -17.26
C PRO A 111 26.70 -9.40 -18.47
N PHE A 112 26.29 -8.27 -19.05
CA PHE A 112 27.00 -7.55 -20.11
C PHE A 112 28.13 -6.66 -19.60
N LEU A 113 28.30 -6.49 -18.26
CA LEU A 113 29.33 -5.68 -17.62
C LEU A 113 29.88 -6.39 -16.37
N PRO A 114 30.62 -7.52 -16.50
CA PRO A 114 31.07 -8.34 -15.37
C PRO A 114 31.93 -7.60 -14.33
N ALA A 115 32.57 -6.50 -14.72
CA ALA A 115 33.35 -5.65 -13.78
C ALA A 115 32.50 -5.07 -12.63
N THR A 116 31.17 -5.09 -12.76
CA THR A 116 30.23 -4.60 -11.74
C THR A 116 29.77 -5.67 -10.77
N ASP A 117 30.09 -6.95 -10.94
CA ASP A 117 29.55 -8.06 -10.16
C ASP A 117 29.75 -7.86 -8.65
N ASN A 118 30.94 -7.41 -8.23
CA ASN A 118 31.22 -7.14 -6.82
C ASN A 118 30.38 -6.00 -6.23
N LEU A 119 29.89 -5.08 -7.03
CA LEU A 119 29.01 -4.00 -6.61
C LEU A 119 27.56 -4.43 -6.67
N MET A 120 27.16 -5.12 -7.75
CA MET A 120 25.80 -5.55 -7.98
C MET A 120 25.32 -6.60 -6.99
N GLN A 121 26.21 -7.29 -6.26
CA GLN A 121 25.77 -8.16 -5.15
C GLN A 121 25.01 -7.39 -4.05
N TYR A 122 25.22 -6.07 -3.93
CA TYR A 122 24.55 -5.21 -2.96
C TYR A 122 23.48 -4.31 -3.57
N LEU A 123 23.52 -4.07 -4.88
CA LEU A 123 22.64 -3.12 -5.56
C LEU A 123 21.48 -3.82 -6.29
N THR A 124 20.35 -3.15 -6.27
CA THR A 124 19.21 -3.39 -7.16
C THR A 124 18.88 -2.08 -7.85
N ILE A 125 18.70 -2.10 -9.16
CA ILE A 125 18.24 -0.97 -9.95
C ILE A 125 16.85 -1.28 -10.48
N LYS A 126 15.89 -0.35 -10.33
CA LYS A 126 14.55 -0.44 -10.92
C LYS A 126 14.34 0.76 -11.81
N ALA A 127 13.83 0.54 -13.02
CA ALA A 127 13.55 1.59 -13.99
C ALA A 127 12.25 1.29 -14.74
N GLY A 128 11.37 2.27 -14.86
CA GLY A 128 10.08 2.14 -15.56
C GLY A 128 8.97 2.89 -14.88
N VAL A 129 7.73 2.47 -15.14
CA VAL A 129 6.54 3.00 -14.46
C VAL A 129 6.30 2.16 -13.22
N MET A 130 6.53 2.74 -12.06
CA MET A 130 6.45 2.03 -10.78
C MET A 130 5.96 2.91 -9.65
N MET A 131 5.49 2.29 -8.59
CA MET A 131 5.24 2.98 -7.33
C MET A 131 6.59 3.34 -6.68
N PRO A 132 6.81 4.62 -6.31
CA PRO A 132 7.97 5.00 -5.52
C PRO A 132 8.00 4.24 -4.20
N ASN A 133 9.16 3.73 -3.81
CA ASN A 133 9.31 3.03 -2.52
C ASN A 133 9.40 4.04 -1.37
N TYR A 134 8.26 4.67 -1.06
CA TYR A 134 8.08 5.66 -0.01
C TYR A 134 7.33 5.05 1.17
N GLY A 135 7.97 4.97 2.33
CA GLY A 135 7.46 4.31 3.52
C GLY A 135 7.31 2.78 3.40
N ASP A 136 6.80 2.14 4.45
CA ASP A 136 6.47 0.72 4.47
C ASP A 136 4.94 0.48 4.43
N ALA A 137 4.13 1.54 4.52
CA ALA A 137 2.67 1.44 4.52
C ALA A 137 2.11 0.79 3.25
N HIS A 138 2.78 0.97 2.11
CA HIS A 138 2.35 0.42 0.83
C HIS A 138 2.45 -1.12 0.74
N PHE A 139 3.24 -1.78 1.58
CA PHE A 139 3.29 -3.24 1.64
C PHE A 139 2.03 -3.86 2.27
N TYR A 140 1.17 -3.04 2.90
CA TYR A 140 -0.10 -3.44 3.49
C TYR A 140 -1.32 -3.00 2.66
N ARG A 141 -1.12 -2.66 1.39
CA ARG A 141 -2.24 -2.27 0.53
C ARG A 141 -3.02 -3.47 0.03
N SER A 142 -4.33 -3.29 -0.19
CA SER A 142 -5.25 -4.33 -0.68
C SER A 142 -5.22 -4.52 -2.20
N ASN A 143 -4.37 -3.81 -2.92
CA ASN A 143 -4.20 -3.94 -4.37
C ASN A 143 -2.71 -3.99 -4.72
N ASN A 144 -2.37 -4.22 -5.97
CA ASN A 144 -1.00 -4.29 -6.48
C ASN A 144 -0.16 -5.38 -5.80
N ALA A 145 -0.65 -6.60 -5.80
CA ALA A 145 -0.03 -7.76 -5.15
C ALA A 145 0.03 -7.66 -3.61
N GLY A 146 -0.78 -6.77 -3.01
CA GLY A 146 -0.87 -6.60 -1.56
C GLY A 146 -2.12 -7.20 -0.93
N VAL A 147 -3.04 -7.75 -1.71
CA VAL A 147 -4.35 -8.19 -1.23
C VAL A 147 -4.31 -9.24 -0.12
N ILE A 148 -3.35 -10.15 -0.17
CA ILE A 148 -3.11 -11.16 0.88
C ILE A 148 -2.40 -10.56 2.09
N ASN A 149 -1.52 -9.56 1.87
CA ASN A 149 -0.67 -8.99 2.91
C ASN A 149 -1.37 -7.94 3.76
N ASN A 150 -2.49 -7.36 3.29
CA ASN A 150 -3.29 -6.46 4.12
C ASN A 150 -4.19 -7.27 5.05
N PRO A 151 -4.01 -7.23 6.37
CA PRO A 151 -4.84 -7.98 7.30
C PRO A 151 -6.25 -7.41 7.45
N PHE A 152 -6.51 -6.20 6.97
CA PHE A 152 -7.82 -5.56 6.95
C PHE A 152 -8.29 -5.32 5.52
N VAL A 153 -9.55 -4.92 5.36
CA VAL A 153 -10.11 -4.69 4.03
C VAL A 153 -9.66 -3.33 3.48
N GLY A 154 -9.68 -2.31 4.31
CA GLY A 154 -9.33 -0.94 3.92
C GLY A 154 -7.83 -0.66 3.82
N ASN A 155 -7.47 0.28 2.93
CA ASN A 155 -6.15 0.92 2.95
C ASN A 155 -6.10 2.01 4.05
N TRP A 156 -4.93 2.63 4.26
CA TRP A 156 -4.77 3.73 5.22
C TRP A 156 -5.63 4.94 4.85
N ILE A 157 -5.93 5.82 5.82
CA ILE A 157 -6.72 7.04 5.56
C ILE A 157 -5.97 7.96 4.60
N MET A 158 -4.70 8.25 4.90
CA MET A 158 -3.78 8.98 4.02
C MET A 158 -2.94 7.94 3.25
N ASP A 159 -3.47 7.51 2.12
CA ASP A 159 -2.97 6.40 1.33
C ASP A 159 -2.01 6.92 0.26
N ALA A 160 -0.71 6.89 0.57
CA ALA A 160 0.35 7.27 -0.37
C ALA A 160 0.48 6.20 -1.46
N TYR A 161 -0.14 6.47 -2.61
CA TYR A 161 -0.09 5.59 -3.77
C TYR A 161 -0.18 6.35 -5.09
N THR A 162 0.81 6.11 -5.93
CA THR A 162 0.85 6.53 -7.33
C THR A 162 1.82 5.63 -8.09
N THR A 163 1.69 5.55 -9.42
CA THR A 163 2.71 4.93 -10.29
C THR A 163 3.20 5.98 -11.27
N ASN A 164 4.52 6.14 -11.33
CA ASN A 164 5.17 7.17 -12.13
C ASN A 164 6.36 6.59 -12.90
N PRO A 165 6.70 7.15 -14.09
CA PRO A 165 7.97 6.88 -14.73
C PRO A 165 9.12 7.35 -13.82
N GLY A 166 10.09 6.47 -13.57
CA GLY A 166 11.18 6.77 -12.65
C GLY A 166 12.30 5.74 -12.62
N LEU A 167 13.26 6.01 -11.77
CA LEU A 167 14.43 5.19 -11.51
C LEU A 167 14.67 5.14 -10.00
N GLU A 168 14.95 3.95 -9.48
CA GLU A 168 15.38 3.74 -8.10
C GLU A 168 16.66 2.89 -8.07
N VAL A 169 17.58 3.24 -7.19
CA VAL A 169 18.76 2.45 -6.86
C VAL A 169 18.71 2.12 -5.37
N MET A 170 18.74 0.84 -5.06
CA MET A 170 18.65 0.32 -3.71
C MET A 170 19.90 -0.47 -3.35
N TYR A 171 20.54 -0.11 -2.26
CA TYR A 171 21.65 -0.85 -1.63
C TYR A 171 21.09 -1.70 -0.49
N ARG A 172 21.54 -2.96 -0.40
CA ARG A 172 21.18 -3.88 0.70
C ARG A 172 22.40 -4.65 1.18
N ASN A 173 22.58 -4.67 2.50
CA ASN A 173 23.63 -5.48 3.13
C ASN A 173 23.30 -5.73 4.61
N ASN A 174 23.29 -7.01 5.03
CA ASN A 174 23.13 -7.42 6.42
C ASN A 174 21.94 -6.73 7.14
N GLY A 175 20.76 -6.77 6.54
CA GLY A 175 19.54 -6.16 7.07
C GLY A 175 19.43 -4.65 6.83
N PHE A 176 20.52 -3.95 6.50
CA PHE A 176 20.49 -2.54 6.16
C PHE A 176 20.05 -2.33 4.70
N LEU A 177 19.19 -1.35 4.50
CA LEU A 177 18.72 -0.89 3.20
C LEU A 177 18.87 0.61 3.09
N ALA A 178 19.41 1.08 1.97
CA ALA A 178 19.40 2.48 1.57
C ALA A 178 18.91 2.58 0.12
N LEU A 179 17.97 3.45 -0.15
CA LEU A 179 17.40 3.67 -1.47
C LEU A 179 17.41 5.16 -1.80
N VAL A 180 17.73 5.46 -3.05
CA VAL A 180 17.51 6.77 -3.66
C VAL A 180 16.76 6.57 -4.97
N GLY A 181 15.85 7.48 -5.27
CA GLY A 181 15.02 7.42 -6.47
C GLY A 181 14.67 8.79 -6.99
N THR A 182 14.32 8.81 -8.26
CA THR A 182 13.78 10.00 -8.94
C THR A 182 12.66 9.57 -9.87
N ASN A 183 11.63 10.40 -9.99
CA ASN A 183 10.46 10.13 -10.83
C ASN A 183 9.80 11.44 -11.28
N ASN A 184 8.81 11.34 -12.17
CA ASN A 184 8.11 12.51 -12.69
C ASN A 184 7.04 13.08 -11.74
N GLY A 185 6.81 12.48 -10.57
CA GLY A 185 5.74 12.88 -9.65
C GLY A 185 4.31 12.54 -10.13
N ARG A 186 4.13 12.17 -11.39
CA ARG A 186 2.84 11.83 -12.03
C ARG A 186 3.05 10.95 -13.26
N MET A 187 1.99 10.23 -13.65
CA MET A 187 2.05 9.31 -14.80
C MET A 187 2.21 10.06 -16.13
N ASN A 188 1.39 11.06 -16.36
CA ASN A 188 1.37 11.83 -17.59
C ASN A 188 2.12 13.15 -17.39
N TYR A 189 3.28 13.22 -17.99
CA TYR A 189 4.13 14.38 -17.97
C TYR A 189 3.84 15.33 -19.12
N GLY A 190 3.73 16.63 -18.81
CA GLY A 190 3.77 17.70 -19.79
C GLY A 190 2.55 17.84 -20.70
N ARG A 191 1.63 18.74 -20.34
CA ARG A 191 0.78 19.39 -21.30
C ARG A 191 1.28 20.82 -21.53
N GLY A 192 1.77 21.09 -22.75
CA GLY A 192 2.15 22.44 -23.18
C GLY A 192 3.58 22.85 -22.83
N ASN A 193 3.85 24.15 -22.89
CA ASN A 193 5.17 24.75 -22.71
C ASN A 193 5.61 24.91 -21.24
N ASP A 194 4.88 24.35 -20.29
CA ASP A 194 5.12 24.49 -18.86
C ASP A 194 6.11 23.44 -18.33
N LEU A 195 7.06 23.04 -19.17
CA LEU A 195 8.05 21.98 -18.90
C LEU A 195 9.32 22.53 -18.24
N GLY A 196 9.17 23.36 -17.25
CA GLY A 196 10.30 23.71 -16.37
C GLY A 196 10.38 22.79 -15.15
N GLU A 197 10.11 21.51 -15.32
CA GLU A 197 9.75 20.70 -14.18
C GLU A 197 10.90 19.89 -13.64
N ASP A 198 11.25 20.17 -12.40
CA ASP A 198 12.22 19.39 -11.66
C ASP A 198 11.68 17.99 -11.37
N LEU A 199 12.56 17.00 -11.46
CA LEU A 199 12.25 15.64 -11.08
C LEU A 199 11.97 15.58 -9.57
N VAL A 200 11.04 14.73 -9.20
CA VAL A 200 10.77 14.38 -7.81
C VAL A 200 11.89 13.47 -7.31
N PHE A 201 12.32 13.71 -6.09
CA PHE A 201 13.33 12.90 -5.41
C PHE A 201 12.70 12.11 -4.26
N ASN A 202 13.01 10.83 -4.16
CA ASN A 202 12.64 10.00 -3.02
C ASN A 202 13.84 9.23 -2.47
N TRP A 203 13.78 8.93 -1.18
CA TRP A 203 14.80 8.14 -0.51
C TRP A 203 14.21 7.31 0.63
N LYS A 204 14.92 6.24 1.00
CA LYS A 204 14.55 5.38 2.14
C LYS A 204 15.79 4.80 2.80
N LEU A 205 15.77 4.77 4.11
CA LEU A 205 16.68 4.00 4.94
C LEU A 205 15.86 3.00 5.75
N ALA A 206 16.30 1.75 5.82
CA ALA A 206 15.66 0.76 6.66
C ALA A 206 16.69 -0.19 7.27
N TYR A 207 16.32 -0.78 8.41
CA TYR A 207 17.04 -1.88 9.02
C TYR A 207 16.03 -2.95 9.43
N ASP A 208 16.23 -4.17 8.94
CA ASP A 208 15.36 -5.34 9.15
C ASP A 208 16.23 -6.51 9.61
N THR A 209 15.96 -7.08 10.78
CA THR A 209 16.80 -8.12 11.35
C THR A 209 16.03 -9.06 12.26
N ASP A 210 16.39 -10.32 12.22
CA ASP A 210 16.04 -11.30 13.25
C ASP A 210 16.97 -11.10 14.43
N VAL A 211 16.44 -10.55 15.52
CA VAL A 211 17.19 -10.34 16.79
C VAL A 211 17.38 -11.67 17.51
N THR A 212 16.38 -12.53 17.44
CA THR A 212 16.39 -13.93 17.88
C THR A 212 15.60 -14.77 16.88
N GLU A 213 15.58 -16.09 17.04
CA GLU A 213 14.76 -17.00 16.22
C GLU A 213 13.25 -16.64 16.23
N ASP A 214 12.79 -15.98 17.30
CA ASP A 214 11.38 -15.64 17.51
C ASP A 214 11.07 -14.15 17.33
N LEU A 215 12.09 -13.27 17.33
CA LEU A 215 11.92 -11.82 17.31
C LEU A 215 12.54 -11.20 16.07
N ARG A 216 11.71 -10.73 15.16
CA ARG A 216 12.10 -9.88 14.03
C ARG A 216 11.70 -8.43 14.29
N LEU A 217 12.63 -7.52 14.05
CA LEU A 217 12.41 -6.07 14.14
C LEU A 217 12.79 -5.39 12.84
N ARG A 218 11.96 -4.42 12.42
CA ARG A 218 12.28 -3.52 11.33
C ARG A 218 11.94 -2.09 11.71
N ALA A 219 12.79 -1.15 11.29
CA ALA A 219 12.53 0.27 11.31
C ALA A 219 12.89 0.88 9.96
N SER A 220 12.10 1.82 9.48
CA SER A 220 12.40 2.57 8.25
C SER A 220 12.08 4.06 8.39
N LEU A 221 12.81 4.86 7.61
CA LEU A 221 12.59 6.29 7.43
C LEU A 221 12.69 6.62 5.95
N SER A 222 11.70 7.34 5.42
CA SER A 222 11.62 7.68 4.01
C SER A 222 11.30 9.15 3.82
N GLY A 223 11.76 9.72 2.70
CA GLY A 223 11.40 11.06 2.26
C GLY A 223 10.94 11.07 0.81
N TYR A 224 10.04 12.00 0.50
CA TYR A 224 9.55 12.27 -0.86
C TYR A 224 9.46 13.79 -1.04
N HIS A 225 10.17 14.31 -2.03
CA HIS A 225 10.43 15.74 -2.19
C HIS A 225 10.05 16.19 -3.60
N VAL A 226 9.20 17.20 -3.67
CA VAL A 226 8.76 17.87 -4.90
C VAL A 226 9.32 19.28 -4.86
N GLY A 227 10.09 19.67 -5.88
CA GLY A 227 10.66 21.02 -6.02
C GLY A 227 9.60 22.08 -6.26
N GLU A 228 9.95 23.35 -5.99
CA GLU A 228 9.07 24.50 -6.26
C GLU A 228 8.78 24.62 -7.76
N GLY A 229 7.53 24.91 -8.11
CA GLY A 229 7.10 25.07 -9.49
C GLY A 229 6.82 23.78 -10.25
N HIS A 230 6.83 22.62 -9.58
CA HIS A 230 6.43 21.35 -10.19
C HIS A 230 4.97 21.40 -10.67
N SER A 231 4.65 20.72 -11.78
CA SER A 231 3.28 20.68 -12.35
C SER A 231 2.25 19.96 -11.48
N GLY A 232 2.69 19.35 -10.42
CA GLY A 232 1.87 18.74 -9.38
C GLY A 232 2.10 17.24 -9.21
N SER A 233 2.50 16.83 -8.01
CA SER A 233 2.64 15.42 -7.63
C SER A 233 1.27 14.76 -7.39
N THR A 234 1.17 13.48 -7.73
CA THR A 234 0.00 12.62 -7.48
C THR A 234 0.25 11.59 -6.38
N LEU A 235 1.22 11.79 -5.48
CA LEU A 235 1.62 10.79 -4.48
C LEU A 235 0.42 10.19 -3.71
N TRP A 236 -0.58 10.98 -3.35
CA TRP A 236 -1.80 10.51 -2.68
C TRP A 236 -3.04 10.47 -3.58
N ASP A 237 -2.87 10.60 -4.89
CA ASP A 237 -4.00 10.67 -5.83
C ASP A 237 -3.76 9.88 -7.12
N GLY A 238 -2.90 8.89 -7.08
CA GLY A 238 -2.80 7.90 -8.15
C GLY A 238 -4.15 7.23 -8.40
N ASP A 239 -4.35 6.70 -9.59
CA ASP A 239 -5.65 6.16 -10.00
C ASP A 239 -6.20 5.08 -9.04
N ARG A 240 -5.31 4.31 -8.41
CA ARG A 240 -5.67 3.26 -7.46
C ARG A 240 -5.62 3.70 -5.99
N ALA A 241 -5.26 4.95 -5.68
CA ALA A 241 -5.28 5.47 -4.32
C ALA A 241 -6.71 5.54 -3.80
N GLY A 242 -6.97 4.99 -2.62
CA GLY A 242 -8.29 5.03 -2.01
C GLY A 242 -8.43 4.12 -0.80
N ALA A 243 -9.47 4.38 0.00
CA ALA A 243 -9.69 3.66 1.24
C ALA A 243 -10.30 2.27 1.06
N ARG A 244 -10.84 1.95 -0.10
CA ARG A 244 -11.53 0.68 -0.46
C ARG A 244 -12.89 0.49 0.23
N TYR A 245 -13.49 1.55 0.75
CA TYR A 245 -14.88 1.58 1.21
C TYR A 245 -15.70 2.34 0.17
N TYR A 246 -16.71 1.70 -0.41
CA TYR A 246 -17.45 2.25 -1.55
C TYR A 246 -18.55 3.21 -1.09
N ASN A 247 -18.59 4.39 -1.68
CA ASN A 247 -19.66 5.39 -1.56
C ASN A 247 -19.95 5.91 -0.14
N VAL A 248 -19.08 5.63 0.84
CA VAL A 248 -19.26 6.16 2.20
C VAL A 248 -19.12 7.67 2.23
N MET A 249 -19.93 8.35 3.05
CA MET A 249 -19.92 9.81 3.24
C MET A 249 -20.16 10.61 1.95
N GLN A 250 -20.85 10.04 0.96
CA GLN A 250 -21.22 10.74 -0.27
C GLN A 250 -22.58 11.40 -0.12
N THR A 251 -22.69 12.65 -0.59
CA THR A 251 -23.97 13.37 -0.66
C THR A 251 -24.82 12.89 -1.85
N ALA A 252 -26.08 13.29 -1.91
CA ALA A 252 -27.04 12.88 -2.95
C ALA A 252 -26.60 13.19 -4.38
N GLU A 253 -25.63 14.09 -4.56
CA GLU A 253 -25.10 14.49 -5.87
C GLU A 253 -23.95 13.58 -6.35
N ALA A 254 -23.55 12.57 -5.54
CA ALA A 254 -22.46 11.68 -5.92
C ALA A 254 -22.86 10.77 -7.08
N GLU A 255 -21.99 10.66 -8.05
CA GLU A 255 -22.16 9.80 -9.24
C GLU A 255 -21.25 8.56 -9.15
N GLY A 256 -21.81 7.40 -9.50
CA GLY A 256 -21.06 6.15 -9.69
C GLY A 256 -20.52 5.51 -8.40
N ASP A 257 -19.73 4.46 -8.58
CA ASP A 257 -19.08 3.76 -7.48
C ASP A 257 -17.76 4.45 -7.09
N ASN A 258 -17.74 5.05 -5.92
CA ASN A 258 -16.57 5.76 -5.42
C ASN A 258 -15.80 4.90 -4.40
N PHE A 259 -14.85 4.08 -4.88
CA PHE A 259 -13.96 3.30 -4.02
C PHE A 259 -12.91 4.16 -3.28
N ARG A 260 -12.76 5.43 -3.66
CA ARG A 260 -11.87 6.39 -3.02
C ARG A 260 -12.48 7.02 -1.77
N SER A 261 -13.78 6.85 -1.57
CA SER A 261 -14.45 7.38 -0.38
C SER A 261 -13.85 6.80 0.91
N GLY A 262 -13.96 7.53 2.01
CA GLY A 262 -13.32 7.16 3.28
C GLY A 262 -11.81 7.47 3.36
N ARG A 263 -11.16 7.96 2.30
CA ARG A 263 -9.81 8.52 2.37
C ARG A 263 -9.82 10.00 2.74
N TRP A 264 -8.73 10.46 3.32
CA TRP A 264 -8.45 11.87 3.47
C TRP A 264 -6.94 12.11 3.39
N SER A 265 -6.52 12.96 2.47
CA SER A 265 -5.11 13.14 2.12
C SER A 265 -4.89 14.53 1.52
N PRO A 266 -3.64 14.97 1.37
CA PRO A 266 -3.32 16.22 0.67
C PRO A 266 -3.84 16.28 -0.77
N GLY A 267 -4.13 15.13 -1.39
CA GLY A 267 -4.65 15.02 -2.76
C GLY A 267 -3.58 15.23 -3.82
N ALA A 268 -4.03 15.41 -5.07
CA ALA A 268 -3.18 15.66 -6.22
C ALA A 268 -2.70 17.13 -6.30
N ASN A 269 -1.77 17.35 -7.25
CA ASN A 269 -1.31 18.69 -7.66
C ASN A 269 -0.55 19.45 -6.56
N GLN A 270 0.27 18.74 -5.79
CA GLN A 270 1.25 19.37 -4.92
C GLN A 270 2.38 19.94 -5.76
N THR A 271 2.51 21.27 -5.78
CA THR A 271 3.49 22.01 -6.60
C THR A 271 4.81 22.27 -5.88
N GLU A 272 4.84 22.04 -4.59
CA GLU A 272 6.00 21.99 -3.71
C GLU A 272 5.65 21.08 -2.55
N MET A 273 6.54 20.18 -2.15
CA MET A 273 6.23 19.26 -1.07
C MET A 273 7.46 18.62 -0.45
N ASN A 274 7.43 18.50 0.88
CA ASN A 274 8.33 17.66 1.65
C ASN A 274 7.49 16.71 2.50
N SER A 275 7.63 15.42 2.26
CA SER A 275 6.95 14.39 3.02
C SER A 275 7.95 13.41 3.62
N TYR A 276 7.70 12.98 4.85
CA TYR A 276 8.52 12.02 5.59
C TYR A 276 7.63 10.98 6.25
N MET A 277 8.04 9.72 6.15
CA MET A 277 7.37 8.61 6.83
C MET A 277 8.36 7.78 7.62
N ALA A 278 8.10 7.61 8.90
CA ALA A 278 8.78 6.66 9.77
C ALA A 278 7.87 5.45 10.03
N ASN A 279 8.43 4.25 9.93
CA ASN A 279 7.71 3.01 10.22
C ASN A 279 8.49 2.16 11.19
N ILE A 280 7.74 1.39 12.00
CA ILE A 280 8.28 0.33 12.85
C ILE A 280 7.50 -0.95 12.60
N PHE A 281 8.18 -2.07 12.64
CA PHE A 281 7.58 -3.40 12.61
C PHE A 281 8.26 -4.29 13.66
N ALA A 282 7.45 -5.05 14.35
CA ALA A 282 7.91 -6.09 15.28
C ALA A 282 7.06 -7.34 15.11
N GLN A 283 7.71 -8.49 15.05
CA GLN A 283 7.07 -9.80 15.06
C GLN A 283 7.65 -10.64 16.19
N PHE A 284 6.77 -11.23 17.01
CA PHE A 284 7.14 -12.10 18.11
C PHE A 284 6.07 -13.16 18.35
N HIS A 285 6.41 -14.45 18.18
CA HIS A 285 5.51 -15.60 18.42
C HIS A 285 4.10 -15.46 17.81
N GLY A 286 3.97 -14.97 16.61
CA GLY A 286 2.68 -14.75 15.95
C GLY A 286 2.02 -13.40 16.23
N LEU A 287 2.50 -12.60 17.18
CA LEU A 287 2.14 -11.20 17.32
C LEU A 287 2.93 -10.38 16.28
N GLU A 288 2.23 -9.60 15.47
CA GLU A 288 2.81 -8.62 14.58
C GLU A 288 2.28 -7.24 14.94
N VAL A 289 3.17 -6.27 15.05
CA VAL A 289 2.85 -4.86 15.31
C VAL A 289 3.48 -4.01 14.21
N PHE A 290 2.71 -3.09 13.63
CA PHE A 290 3.19 -2.15 12.62
C PHE A 290 2.73 -0.73 12.96
N GLY A 291 3.67 0.21 12.91
CA GLY A 291 3.42 1.62 13.22
C GLY A 291 3.77 2.55 12.07
N ILE A 292 3.01 3.64 11.91
CA ILE A 292 3.23 4.72 10.96
C ILE A 292 3.25 6.05 11.71
N TYR A 293 4.25 6.86 11.40
CA TYR A 293 4.24 8.30 11.62
C TYR A 293 4.65 8.99 10.32
N GLU A 294 3.72 9.70 9.70
CA GLU A 294 3.92 10.38 8.43
C GLU A 294 3.58 11.86 8.57
N THR A 295 4.43 12.73 8.03
CA THR A 295 4.18 14.17 7.97
C THR A 295 4.39 14.66 6.56
N MET A 296 3.57 15.61 6.14
CA MET A 296 3.67 16.27 4.85
C MET A 296 3.49 17.77 5.03
N LYS A 297 4.37 18.54 4.42
CA LYS A 297 4.23 19.99 4.23
C LYS A 297 4.41 20.32 2.76
N GLY A 298 3.54 21.15 2.21
CA GLY A 298 3.61 21.48 0.80
C GLY A 298 2.62 22.57 0.41
N VAL A 299 2.55 22.82 -0.89
CA VAL A 299 1.67 23.83 -1.50
C VAL A 299 0.77 23.17 -2.53
N ARG A 300 -0.53 23.45 -2.46
CA ARG A 300 -1.53 23.04 -3.43
C ARG A 300 -2.37 24.20 -3.86
N SER A 301 -2.36 24.52 -5.16
CA SER A 301 -3.14 25.67 -5.69
C SER A 301 -2.87 26.97 -4.94
N GLY A 302 -1.60 27.22 -4.55
CA GLY A 302 -1.17 28.41 -3.82
C GLY A 302 -1.52 28.43 -2.32
N ASN A 303 -2.05 27.34 -1.77
CA ASN A 303 -2.38 27.22 -0.36
C ASN A 303 -1.45 26.23 0.34
N ASP A 304 -0.95 26.63 1.51
CA ASP A 304 -0.14 25.76 2.36
C ASP A 304 -0.96 24.55 2.82
N GLN A 305 -0.33 23.39 2.73
CA GLN A 305 -0.87 22.11 3.20
C GLN A 305 0.05 21.53 4.27
N ASN A 306 -0.52 21.04 5.34
CA ASN A 306 0.21 20.32 6.37
C ASN A 306 -0.67 19.19 6.87
N PHE A 307 -0.21 17.97 6.70
CA PHE A 307 -0.91 16.75 7.14
C PHE A 307 0.01 15.91 8.01
N THR A 308 -0.57 15.27 9.00
CA THR A 308 0.12 14.28 9.83
C THR A 308 -0.73 13.03 9.94
N GLN A 309 -0.16 11.88 9.63
CA GLN A 309 -0.79 10.57 9.84
C GLN A 309 -0.08 9.82 10.95
N THR A 310 -0.86 9.27 11.88
CA THR A 310 -0.40 8.28 12.86
C THR A 310 -1.21 7.01 12.72
N ALA A 311 -0.56 5.86 12.77
CA ALA A 311 -1.26 4.59 12.78
C ALA A 311 -0.53 3.54 13.60
N LEU A 312 -1.31 2.63 14.17
CA LEU A 312 -0.83 1.44 14.85
C LEU A 312 -1.72 0.27 14.45
N GLN A 313 -1.10 -0.80 13.98
CA GLN A 313 -1.75 -2.05 13.66
C GLN A 313 -1.13 -3.15 14.53
N ALA A 314 -1.97 -4.01 15.09
CA ALA A 314 -1.53 -5.21 15.78
C ALA A 314 -2.40 -6.39 15.34
N ILE A 315 -1.78 -7.49 14.97
CA ILE A 315 -2.46 -8.75 14.64
C ILE A 315 -1.80 -9.89 15.42
N TYR A 316 -2.60 -10.88 15.77
CA TYR A 316 -2.13 -12.10 16.37
C TYR A 316 -2.54 -13.30 15.52
N ARG A 317 -1.57 -14.06 15.05
CA ARG A 317 -1.74 -15.23 14.19
C ARG A 317 -1.88 -16.50 15.01
N LEU A 318 -2.87 -17.32 14.65
CA LEU A 318 -3.21 -18.60 15.27
C LEU A 318 -3.32 -19.67 14.17
N GLY A 319 -2.19 -20.20 13.74
CA GLY A 319 -2.13 -21.07 12.57
C GLY A 319 -2.57 -20.33 11.31
N SER A 320 -3.56 -20.85 10.61
CA SER A 320 -4.15 -20.20 9.43
C SER A 320 -5.15 -19.07 9.73
N PHE A 321 -5.40 -18.76 11.00
CA PHE A 321 -6.27 -17.67 11.41
C PHE A 321 -5.47 -16.51 11.98
N TYR A 322 -6.04 -15.32 11.95
CA TYR A 322 -5.57 -14.19 12.74
C TYR A 322 -6.73 -13.33 13.18
N VAL A 323 -6.48 -12.55 14.23
CA VAL A 323 -7.35 -11.47 14.70
C VAL A 323 -6.49 -10.24 14.95
N GLY A 324 -7.07 -9.06 14.87
CA GLY A 324 -6.30 -7.85 15.11
C GLY A 324 -7.11 -6.57 15.08
N THR A 325 -6.40 -5.48 15.29
CA THR A 325 -6.93 -4.12 15.26
C THR A 325 -5.98 -3.17 14.55
N ARG A 326 -6.56 -2.13 13.94
CA ARG A 326 -5.83 -1.01 13.35
C ARG A 326 -6.45 0.29 13.83
N LEU A 327 -5.63 1.18 14.35
CA LEU A 327 -5.96 2.54 14.70
C LEU A 327 -5.25 3.45 13.72
N ASN A 328 -5.95 4.37 13.07
CA ASN A 328 -5.35 5.30 12.12
C ASN A 328 -5.99 6.68 12.29
N LYS A 329 -5.18 7.71 12.38
CA LYS A 329 -5.60 9.10 12.53
C LYS A 329 -4.83 9.98 11.56
N VAL A 330 -5.52 10.91 10.92
CA VAL A 330 -4.95 11.96 10.09
C VAL A 330 -5.42 13.31 10.61
N ASP A 331 -4.48 14.23 10.75
CA ASP A 331 -4.72 15.61 11.18
C ASP A 331 -4.17 16.56 10.11
N ASN A 332 -4.78 17.73 9.94
CA ASN A 332 -4.26 18.79 9.10
C ASN A 332 -4.02 20.10 9.91
N ASN A 333 -3.54 21.14 9.22
CA ASN A 333 -3.15 22.41 9.85
C ASN A 333 -4.32 23.30 10.28
N ASP A 334 -5.56 23.04 9.88
CA ASP A 334 -6.75 23.78 10.34
C ASP A 334 -7.44 23.14 11.57
N GLY A 335 -6.85 22.05 12.07
CA GLY A 335 -7.35 21.30 13.21
C GLY A 335 -8.39 20.24 12.85
N SER A 336 -8.66 20.03 11.58
CA SER A 336 -9.54 18.94 11.15
C SER A 336 -8.86 17.59 11.29
N THR A 337 -9.66 16.58 11.60
CA THR A 337 -9.16 15.21 11.81
C THR A 337 -10.06 14.17 11.15
N VAL A 338 -9.46 13.06 10.73
CA VAL A 338 -10.16 11.81 10.41
C VAL A 338 -9.55 10.69 11.23
N SER A 339 -10.38 9.95 11.96
CA SER A 339 -9.94 8.82 12.77
C SER A 339 -10.68 7.55 12.39
N ARG A 340 -9.94 6.44 12.27
CA ARG A 340 -10.47 5.13 11.92
C ARG A 340 -9.99 4.06 12.88
N THR A 341 -10.92 3.18 13.25
CA THR A 341 -10.64 1.93 13.96
C THR A 341 -11.14 0.77 13.12
N ASN A 342 -10.26 -0.20 12.88
CA ASN A 342 -10.62 -1.50 12.34
C ASN A 342 -10.45 -2.57 13.44
N LEU A 343 -11.40 -3.48 13.54
CA LEU A 343 -11.33 -4.69 14.35
C LEU A 343 -11.74 -5.86 13.47
N GLY A 344 -10.86 -6.81 13.27
CA GLY A 344 -11.16 -7.86 12.32
C GLY A 344 -10.26 -9.08 12.46
N GLY A 345 -10.38 -9.96 11.51
CA GLY A 345 -9.57 -11.14 11.40
C GLY A 345 -9.73 -11.81 10.04
N GLY A 346 -8.94 -12.82 9.83
CA GLY A 346 -8.96 -13.56 8.58
C GLY A 346 -8.59 -15.02 8.75
N TRP A 347 -8.89 -15.75 7.70
CA TRP A 347 -8.60 -17.15 7.55
C TRP A 347 -7.89 -17.40 6.21
N TYR A 348 -6.64 -17.81 6.27
CA TYR A 348 -5.90 -18.33 5.13
C TYR A 348 -6.42 -19.75 4.84
N MET A 349 -7.31 -19.87 3.86
CA MET A 349 -7.83 -21.17 3.42
C MET A 349 -6.73 -22.00 2.74
N THR A 350 -5.85 -21.32 2.02
CA THR A 350 -4.62 -21.82 1.40
C THR A 350 -3.58 -20.67 1.41
N ASP A 351 -2.36 -20.92 0.94
CA ASP A 351 -1.33 -19.90 0.78
C ASP A 351 -1.75 -18.79 -0.20
N ASN A 352 -2.72 -19.09 -1.07
CA ASN A 352 -3.18 -18.21 -2.15
C ASN A 352 -4.58 -17.63 -1.92
N VAL A 353 -5.32 -18.07 -0.89
CA VAL A 353 -6.73 -17.69 -0.67
C VAL A 353 -6.94 -17.30 0.78
N ILE A 354 -7.45 -16.09 0.99
CA ILE A 354 -7.80 -15.56 2.30
C ILE A 354 -9.24 -15.05 2.31
N VAL A 355 -9.93 -15.26 3.44
CA VAL A 355 -11.21 -14.61 3.74
C VAL A 355 -11.03 -13.74 4.96
N LYS A 356 -11.43 -12.47 4.88
CA LYS A 356 -11.29 -11.46 5.94
C LYS A 356 -12.65 -10.91 6.32
N LEU A 357 -12.87 -10.71 7.61
CA LEU A 357 -14.01 -9.97 8.16
C LEU A 357 -13.46 -8.77 8.94
N ASP A 358 -13.89 -7.58 8.58
CA ASP A 358 -13.44 -6.32 9.15
C ASP A 358 -14.63 -5.48 9.62
N HIS A 359 -14.67 -5.11 10.89
CA HIS A 359 -15.56 -4.09 11.42
C HIS A 359 -14.80 -2.76 11.43
N VAL A 360 -15.31 -1.79 10.70
CA VAL A 360 -14.72 -0.47 10.58
C VAL A 360 -15.61 0.60 11.22
N THR A 361 -14.99 1.57 11.88
CA THR A 361 -15.61 2.83 12.29
C THR A 361 -14.69 3.96 11.91
N GLN A 362 -15.20 4.98 11.21
CA GLN A 362 -14.45 6.19 10.86
C GLN A 362 -15.26 7.43 11.17
N LYS A 363 -14.60 8.47 11.71
CA LYS A 363 -15.17 9.76 12.09
C LYS A 363 -14.44 10.90 11.41
N TYR A 364 -15.16 11.97 11.15
CA TYR A 364 -14.72 13.20 10.52
C TYR A 364 -15.02 14.37 11.44
N ASP A 365 -14.00 15.08 11.90
CA ASP A 365 -14.13 16.21 12.82
C ASP A 365 -13.36 17.41 12.28
N GLY A 366 -14.01 18.56 12.17
CA GLY A 366 -13.41 19.85 11.86
C GLY A 366 -13.74 20.42 10.48
N PRO A 367 -13.40 21.70 10.26
CA PRO A 367 -13.92 22.52 9.16
C PRO A 367 -13.50 22.06 7.76
N ALA A 368 -12.38 21.34 7.58
CA ALA A 368 -11.97 20.82 6.27
C ALA A 368 -12.97 19.81 5.70
N HIS A 369 -13.87 19.26 6.51
CA HIS A 369 -14.87 18.29 6.08
C HIS A 369 -16.18 18.95 5.60
N GLY A 370 -16.31 20.28 5.77
CA GLY A 370 -17.44 21.04 5.26
C GLY A 370 -18.79 20.51 5.77
N SER A 371 -19.67 20.13 4.85
CA SER A 371 -21.03 19.66 5.18
C SER A 371 -21.08 18.30 5.88
N ILE A 372 -20.00 17.51 5.83
CA ILE A 372 -19.92 16.22 6.53
C ILE A 372 -19.15 16.28 7.85
N ASP A 373 -18.82 17.49 8.35
CA ASP A 373 -18.20 17.65 9.68
C ASP A 373 -19.07 17.03 10.78
N GLY A 374 -18.47 16.31 11.71
CA GLY A 374 -19.15 15.50 12.72
C GLY A 374 -19.72 14.17 12.20
N GLY A 375 -19.58 13.90 10.91
CA GLY A 375 -20.07 12.68 10.28
C GLY A 375 -19.23 11.45 10.58
N LYS A 376 -19.82 10.30 10.39
CA LYS A 376 -19.15 8.99 10.54
C LYS A 376 -19.75 7.92 9.64
N PHE A 377 -18.97 6.88 9.42
CA PHE A 377 -19.48 5.61 8.91
C PHE A 377 -18.98 4.43 9.75
N ASN A 378 -19.75 3.36 9.77
CA ASN A 378 -19.40 2.14 10.48
C ASN A 378 -20.10 0.92 9.89
N GLY A 379 -19.61 -0.27 10.20
CA GLY A 379 -20.23 -1.53 9.85
C GLY A 379 -19.22 -2.62 9.52
N LEU A 380 -19.68 -3.63 8.79
CA LEU A 380 -18.93 -4.84 8.46
C LEU A 380 -18.57 -4.89 6.98
N VAL A 381 -17.38 -5.38 6.69
CA VAL A 381 -16.96 -5.73 5.34
C VAL A 381 -16.35 -7.13 5.35
N LEU A 382 -16.89 -8.01 4.51
CA LEU A 382 -16.33 -9.33 4.24
C LEU A 382 -15.57 -9.27 2.92
N GLU A 383 -14.35 -9.79 2.87
CA GLU A 383 -13.55 -9.86 1.64
C GLU A 383 -12.99 -11.26 1.45
N ALA A 384 -13.18 -11.80 0.26
CA ALA A 384 -12.45 -12.98 -0.21
C ALA A 384 -11.38 -12.51 -1.20
N ALA A 385 -10.13 -12.88 -0.97
CA ALA A 385 -9.01 -12.45 -1.78
C ALA A 385 -8.16 -13.65 -2.21
N ILE A 386 -7.65 -13.55 -3.44
CA ILE A 386 -6.84 -14.60 -4.10
C ILE A 386 -5.60 -13.90 -4.67
N SER A 387 -4.41 -14.54 -4.52
CA SER A 387 -3.17 -14.11 -5.15
C SER A 387 -2.32 -15.33 -5.52
N PHE A 388 -1.75 -15.35 -6.72
CA PHE A 388 -0.85 -16.41 -7.19
C PHE A 388 0.18 -15.91 -8.19
#